data_e6686ddaf74c1874d1a378d187f7f95e
#
_entry.id   e6686ddaf74c1874d1a378d187f7f95e
#
_cell.length_a   1.000
_cell.length_b   1.000
_cell.length_c   1.000
_cell.angle_alpha   90.00
_cell.angle_beta   90.00
_cell.angle_gamma   90.00
#
_symmetry.space_group_name_H-M   'P 1'
#
loop_
_entity.id
_entity.type
_entity.pdbx_description
1 polymer ?
#
loop_
_entity_poly.entity_id
_entity_poly.type
_entity_poly.pdbx_seq_one_letter_code
_entity_poly.pdbx_strand_id
1 'polypeptide(L)'
;MSLLLDANVWLAAADRDDAFHDAARRLVHSERIEHAALDLTVYEVGNVATRRWRDPERARRLCLLVLTACRERLVRIGADLAEEAVRIADGEQITVYDAAYVAAARRDGHVLISGDLRDLVERGLALPPDAAEA
;
A
#
# COMPACT_ATOMS: atom_id res chain seq x y z
N MET A 1 6.94 9.73 11.48
CA MET A 1 6.68 8.31 11.23
C MET A 1 6.31 8.12 9.77
N SER A 2 6.97 7.21 9.11
CA SER A 2 6.68 6.90 7.71
C SER A 2 5.94 5.56 7.59
N LEU A 3 4.84 5.59 6.84
CA LEU A 3 4.01 4.42 6.61
C LEU A 3 4.02 4.07 5.12
N LEU A 4 4.34 2.82 4.82
CA LEU A 4 4.19 2.27 3.48
C LEU A 4 2.78 1.69 3.37
N LEU A 5 1.94 2.31 2.56
CA LEU A 5 0.55 1.91 2.41
C LEU A 5 0.38 0.97 1.21
N ASP A 6 -0.13 -0.22 1.48
CA ASP A 6 -0.54 -1.17 0.43
C ASP A 6 -1.64 -0.55 -0.43
N ALA A 7 -1.76 -1.00 -1.67
CA ALA A 7 -2.78 -0.51 -2.60
C ALA A 7 -4.19 -0.57 -2.00
N ASN A 8 -4.51 -1.64 -1.26
CA ASN A 8 -5.83 -1.79 -0.64
C ASN A 8 -6.16 -0.69 0.39
N VAL A 9 -5.16 -0.05 1.00
CA VAL A 9 -5.38 1.05 1.93
C VAL A 9 -5.81 2.31 1.17
N TRP A 10 -5.15 2.63 0.07
CA TRP A 10 -5.54 3.76 -0.79
C TRP A 10 -6.94 3.56 -1.35
N LEU A 11 -7.26 2.33 -1.79
CA LEU A 11 -8.57 1.97 -2.31
C LEU A 11 -9.65 2.05 -1.24
N ALA A 12 -9.39 1.54 -0.04
CA ALA A 12 -10.32 1.61 1.09
C ALA A 12 -10.65 3.06 1.46
N ALA A 13 -9.67 3.95 1.40
CA ALA A 13 -9.88 5.37 1.67
C ALA A 13 -10.88 6.02 0.69
N ALA A 14 -11.01 5.47 -0.51
CA ALA A 14 -11.89 5.98 -1.55
C ALA A 14 -13.21 5.19 -1.68
N ASP A 15 -13.37 4.10 -0.96
CA ASP A 15 -14.54 3.21 -1.04
C ASP A 15 -15.29 3.19 0.30
N ARG A 16 -16.45 3.86 0.33
CA ARG A 16 -17.28 3.96 1.55
C ARG A 16 -17.76 2.61 2.07
N ASP A 17 -17.83 1.60 1.22
CA ASP A 17 -18.32 0.27 1.58
C ASP A 17 -17.21 -0.63 2.13
N ASP A 18 -15.97 -0.19 2.07
CA ASP A 18 -14.85 -0.96 2.62
C ASP A 18 -14.85 -0.92 4.16
N ALA A 19 -14.61 -2.09 4.77
CA ALA A 19 -14.59 -2.23 6.23
C ALA A 19 -13.56 -1.30 6.89
N PHE A 20 -12.46 -0.99 6.18
CA PHE A 20 -11.41 -0.11 6.67
C PHE A 20 -11.53 1.33 6.20
N HIS A 21 -12.66 1.71 5.60
CA HIS A 21 -12.81 3.04 4.98
C HIS A 21 -12.41 4.18 5.91
N ASP A 22 -13.00 4.23 7.10
CA ASP A 22 -12.76 5.35 8.03
C ASP A 22 -11.30 5.42 8.48
N ALA A 23 -10.73 4.27 8.85
CA ALA A 23 -9.33 4.21 9.28
C ALA A 23 -8.37 4.55 8.13
N ALA A 24 -8.58 3.99 6.95
CA ALA A 24 -7.77 4.25 5.77
C ALA A 24 -7.83 5.73 5.37
N ARG A 25 -9.02 6.32 5.40
CA ARG A 25 -9.21 7.73 5.07
C ARG A 25 -8.43 8.64 6.02
N ARG A 26 -8.47 8.34 7.33
CA ARG A 26 -7.67 9.10 8.30
C ARG A 26 -6.18 9.01 8.02
N LEU A 27 -5.68 7.82 7.68
CA LEU A 27 -4.26 7.63 7.35
C LEU A 27 -3.86 8.40 6.10
N VAL A 28 -4.63 8.25 5.02
CA VAL A 28 -4.30 8.85 3.73
C VAL A 28 -4.29 10.37 3.79
N HIS A 29 -5.18 10.98 4.58
CA HIS A 29 -5.31 12.43 4.69
C HIS A 29 -4.60 13.03 5.91
N SER A 30 -3.84 12.24 6.68
CA SER A 30 -3.10 12.76 7.83
C SER A 30 -1.87 13.53 7.40
N GLU A 31 -1.72 14.73 7.92
CA GLU A 31 -0.52 15.54 7.71
C GLU A 31 0.65 15.14 8.63
N ARG A 32 0.38 14.25 9.60
CA ARG A 32 1.39 13.77 10.56
C ARG A 32 2.17 12.57 10.05
N ILE A 33 1.71 11.98 8.95
CA ILE A 33 2.27 10.76 8.38
C ILE A 33 3.08 11.10 7.14
N GLU A 34 4.27 10.53 7.07
CA GLU A 34 5.03 10.50 5.82
C GLU A 34 4.59 9.28 5.03
N HIS A 35 3.84 9.51 3.97
CA HIS A 35 3.30 8.44 3.14
C HIS A 35 4.36 7.90 2.20
N ALA A 36 4.40 6.58 2.08
CA ALA A 36 5.21 5.88 1.10
C ALA A 36 4.36 4.87 0.34
N ALA A 37 4.75 4.55 -0.86
CA ALA A 37 4.13 3.53 -1.70
C ALA A 37 5.16 2.97 -2.67
N LEU A 38 4.85 1.83 -3.29
CA LEU A 38 5.63 1.35 -4.41
C LEU A 38 5.19 2.07 -5.68
N ASP A 39 6.05 2.14 -6.68
CA ASP A 39 5.63 2.58 -8.02
C ASP A 39 4.52 1.67 -8.57
N LEU A 40 4.57 0.37 -8.25
CA LEU A 40 3.52 -0.60 -8.56
C LEU A 40 2.15 -0.17 -8.01
N THR A 41 2.09 0.45 -6.85
CA THR A 41 0.85 0.87 -6.19
C THR A 41 0.00 1.77 -7.10
N VAL A 42 0.64 2.66 -7.85
CA VAL A 42 -0.05 3.57 -8.77
C VAL A 42 -0.88 2.79 -9.78
N TYR A 43 -0.31 1.73 -10.35
CA TYR A 43 -1.00 0.90 -11.33
C TYR A 43 -2.06 0.00 -10.67
N GLU A 44 -1.79 -0.50 -9.48
CA GLU A 44 -2.76 -1.33 -8.76
C GLU A 44 -4.04 -0.55 -8.45
N VAL A 45 -3.92 0.66 -7.91
CA VAL A 45 -5.09 1.49 -7.60
C VAL A 45 -5.81 1.91 -8.89
N GLY A 46 -5.07 2.28 -9.91
CA GLY A 46 -5.64 2.65 -11.21
C GLY A 46 -6.40 1.49 -11.84
N ASN A 47 -5.86 0.28 -11.76
CA ASN A 47 -6.48 -0.91 -12.32
C ASN A 47 -7.82 -1.24 -11.64
N VAL A 48 -7.88 -1.22 -10.32
CA VAL A 48 -9.13 -1.48 -9.60
C VAL A 48 -10.18 -0.42 -9.94
N ALA A 49 -9.82 0.86 -9.93
CA ALA A 49 -10.76 1.93 -10.20
C ALA A 49 -11.30 1.91 -11.64
N THR A 50 -10.47 1.55 -12.62
CA THR A 50 -10.93 1.44 -14.01
C THR A 50 -11.71 0.15 -14.27
N ARG A 51 -11.26 -0.98 -13.74
CA ARG A 51 -11.80 -2.30 -14.07
C ARG A 51 -12.97 -2.72 -13.20
N ARG A 52 -12.88 -2.50 -11.89
CA ARG A 52 -13.93 -2.87 -10.95
C ARG A 52 -14.97 -1.76 -10.78
N TRP A 53 -14.51 -0.54 -10.51
CA TRP A 53 -15.42 0.60 -10.29
C TRP A 53 -15.89 1.24 -11.58
N ARG A 54 -15.22 0.96 -12.69
CA ARG A 54 -15.51 1.51 -14.01
C ARG A 54 -15.57 3.04 -14.01
N ASP A 55 -14.64 3.63 -13.28
CA ASP A 55 -14.58 5.08 -13.09
C ASP A 55 -13.17 5.59 -13.39
N PRO A 56 -12.87 5.90 -14.66
CA PRO A 56 -11.53 6.35 -15.04
C PRO A 56 -11.14 7.70 -14.42
N GLU A 57 -12.11 8.55 -14.09
CA GLU A 57 -11.81 9.83 -13.43
C GLU A 57 -11.37 9.60 -11.98
N ARG A 58 -12.01 8.69 -11.24
CA ARG A 58 -11.54 8.30 -9.91
C ARG A 58 -10.18 7.62 -9.98
N ALA A 59 -9.96 6.80 -11.00
CA ALA A 59 -8.66 6.14 -11.21
C ALA A 59 -7.56 7.19 -11.35
N ARG A 60 -7.80 8.21 -12.19
CA ARG A 60 -6.83 9.30 -12.39
C ARG A 60 -6.56 10.04 -11.09
N ARG A 61 -7.61 10.40 -10.36
CA ARG A 61 -7.46 11.12 -9.09
C ARG A 61 -6.71 10.31 -8.04
N LEU A 62 -6.97 9.00 -7.94
CA LEU A 62 -6.26 8.12 -7.01
C LEU A 62 -4.79 7.97 -7.36
N CYS A 63 -4.47 7.78 -8.63
CA CYS A 63 -3.07 7.71 -9.06
C CYS A 63 -2.33 8.99 -8.72
N LEU A 64 -2.94 10.15 -8.99
CA LEU A 64 -2.33 11.44 -8.65
C LEU A 64 -2.21 11.66 -7.15
N LEU A 65 -3.18 11.19 -6.36
CA LEU A 65 -3.12 11.26 -4.91
C LEU A 65 -1.93 10.49 -4.36
N VAL A 66 -1.72 9.26 -4.82
CA VAL A 66 -0.56 8.45 -4.40
C VAL A 66 0.74 9.17 -4.72
N LEU A 67 0.88 9.64 -5.97
CA LEU A 67 2.08 10.34 -6.40
C LEU A 67 2.33 11.63 -5.60
N THR A 68 1.28 12.40 -5.38
CA THR A 68 1.39 13.68 -4.65
C THR A 68 1.69 13.47 -3.17
N ALA A 69 1.07 12.47 -2.55
CA ALA A 69 1.26 12.21 -1.12
C ALA A 69 2.64 11.61 -0.83
N CYS A 70 3.12 10.73 -1.70
CA CYS A 70 4.38 10.02 -1.46
C CYS A 70 5.62 10.78 -1.92
N ARG A 71 5.53 11.50 -3.04
CA ARG A 71 6.65 12.27 -3.60
C ARG A 71 7.92 11.42 -3.72
N GLU A 72 9.01 11.85 -3.08
CA GLU A 72 10.30 11.15 -3.10
C GLU A 72 10.28 9.82 -2.34
N ARG A 73 9.24 9.55 -1.57
CA ARG A 73 9.06 8.26 -0.88
C ARG A 73 8.32 7.22 -1.72
N LEU A 74 8.11 7.50 -3.00
CA LEU A 74 7.64 6.48 -3.95
C LEU A 74 8.80 5.55 -4.24
N VAL A 75 8.67 4.29 -3.80
CA VAL A 75 9.73 3.30 -3.91
C VAL A 75 9.76 2.71 -5.33
N ARG A 76 10.90 2.79 -5.97
CA ARG A 76 11.10 2.19 -7.29
C ARG A 76 11.47 0.73 -7.16
N ILE A 77 10.87 -0.10 -8.00
CA ILE A 77 11.20 -1.52 -8.08
C ILE A 77 12.42 -1.67 -8.98
N GLY A 78 13.50 -2.18 -8.39
CA GLY A 78 14.73 -2.50 -9.09
C GLY A 78 15.19 -3.91 -8.77
N ALA A 79 16.36 -4.30 -9.27
CA ALA A 79 16.87 -5.67 -9.16
C ALA A 79 16.97 -6.13 -7.70
N ASP A 80 17.55 -5.32 -6.82
CA ASP A 80 17.75 -5.70 -5.42
C ASP A 80 16.43 -5.92 -4.68
N LEU A 81 15.45 -5.04 -4.91
CA LEU A 81 14.14 -5.18 -4.29
C LEU A 81 13.41 -6.41 -4.82
N ALA A 82 13.50 -6.65 -6.13
CA ALA A 82 12.87 -7.81 -6.75
C ALA A 82 13.44 -9.13 -6.21
N GLU A 83 14.77 -9.24 -6.05
CA GLU A 83 15.41 -10.42 -5.49
C GLU A 83 14.96 -10.67 -4.05
N GLU A 84 14.91 -9.62 -3.23
CA GLU A 84 14.48 -9.74 -1.84
C GLU A 84 13.00 -10.13 -1.75
N ALA A 85 12.17 -9.55 -2.62
CA ALA A 85 10.75 -9.90 -2.69
C ALA A 85 10.55 -11.39 -3.02
N VAL A 86 11.32 -11.92 -3.96
CA VAL A 86 11.25 -13.36 -4.31
C VAL A 86 11.62 -14.22 -3.11
N ARG A 87 12.69 -13.88 -2.38
CA ARG A 87 13.09 -14.62 -1.18
C ARG A 87 12.01 -14.60 -0.10
N ILE A 88 11.43 -13.45 0.16
CA ILE A 88 10.36 -13.31 1.15
C ILE A 88 9.13 -14.10 0.71
N ALA A 89 8.75 -13.99 -0.56
CA ALA A 89 7.59 -14.69 -1.10
C ALA A 89 7.72 -16.20 -0.92
N ASP A 90 8.90 -16.76 -1.21
CA ASP A 90 9.18 -18.18 -1.04
C ASP A 90 9.17 -18.58 0.44
N GLY A 91 9.83 -17.82 1.29
CA GLY A 91 9.92 -18.12 2.73
C GLY A 91 8.60 -18.00 3.46
N GLU A 92 7.80 -17.01 3.14
CA GLU A 92 6.51 -16.72 3.80
C GLU A 92 5.32 -17.34 3.08
N GLN A 93 5.52 -17.90 1.89
CA GLN A 93 4.44 -18.47 1.06
C GLN A 93 3.35 -17.43 0.75
N ILE A 94 3.78 -16.25 0.33
CA ILE A 94 2.92 -15.15 -0.13
C ILE A 94 3.27 -14.78 -1.56
N THR A 95 2.45 -13.94 -2.19
CA THR A 95 2.74 -13.48 -3.55
C THR A 95 3.98 -12.59 -3.58
N VAL A 96 4.63 -12.52 -4.73
CA VAL A 96 5.76 -11.59 -4.93
C VAL A 96 5.28 -10.14 -4.81
N TYR A 97 4.04 -9.85 -5.20
CA TYR A 97 3.44 -8.53 -5.03
C TYR A 97 3.41 -8.10 -3.56
N ASP A 98 2.87 -8.95 -2.70
CA ASP A 98 2.82 -8.68 -1.25
C ASP A 98 4.22 -8.63 -0.66
N ALA A 99 5.09 -9.53 -1.09
CA ALA A 99 6.47 -9.58 -0.63
C ALA A 99 7.27 -8.33 -1.01
N ALA A 100 6.95 -7.69 -2.14
CA ALA A 100 7.60 -6.45 -2.54
C ALA A 100 7.32 -5.32 -1.54
N TYR A 101 6.11 -5.24 -1.02
CA TYR A 101 5.77 -4.28 0.04
C TYR A 101 6.56 -4.56 1.32
N VAL A 102 6.66 -5.83 1.72
CA VAL A 102 7.42 -6.22 2.91
C VAL A 102 8.90 -5.89 2.75
N ALA A 103 9.47 -6.21 1.59
CA ALA A 103 10.87 -5.93 1.28
C ALA A 103 11.17 -4.42 1.32
N ALA A 104 10.32 -3.61 0.70
CA ALA A 104 10.49 -2.16 0.67
C ALA A 104 10.39 -1.55 2.06
N ALA A 105 9.40 -1.99 2.85
CA ALA A 105 9.21 -1.50 4.21
C ALA A 105 10.44 -1.79 5.07
N ARG A 106 10.99 -2.99 4.99
CA ARG A 106 12.18 -3.39 5.76
C ARG A 106 13.42 -2.61 5.34
N ARG A 107 13.63 -2.46 4.04
CA ARG A 107 14.81 -1.76 3.51
C ARG A 107 14.82 -0.30 3.90
N ASP A 108 13.68 0.39 3.79
CA ASP A 108 13.59 1.84 3.95
C ASP A 108 13.09 2.26 5.34
N GLY A 109 12.84 1.31 6.25
CA GLY A 109 12.44 1.60 7.62
C GLY A 109 11.01 2.11 7.76
N HIS A 110 10.12 1.73 6.85
CA HIS A 110 8.69 2.07 6.94
C HIS A 110 7.93 1.01 7.72
N VAL A 111 6.81 1.40 8.32
CA VAL A 111 5.82 0.45 8.82
C VAL A 111 4.85 0.14 7.69
N LEU A 112 4.70 -1.13 7.35
CA LEU A 112 3.75 -1.55 6.32
C LEU A 112 2.33 -1.61 6.88
N ILE A 113 1.41 -0.93 6.21
CA ILE A 113 -0.02 -0.95 6.52
C ILE A 113 -0.76 -1.64 5.38
N SER A 114 -1.59 -2.62 5.73
CA SER A 114 -2.35 -3.38 4.74
C SER A 114 -3.70 -3.82 5.28
N GLY A 115 -4.70 -3.88 4.42
CA GLY A 115 -5.99 -4.51 4.71
C GLY A 115 -6.00 -6.01 4.48
N ASP A 116 -4.90 -6.59 4.01
CA ASP A 116 -4.76 -8.03 3.83
C ASP A 116 -4.48 -8.70 5.17
N LEU A 117 -5.56 -9.07 5.86
CA LEU A 117 -5.46 -9.65 7.20
C LEU A 117 -4.83 -11.04 7.19
N ARG A 118 -5.18 -11.84 6.20
CA ARG A 118 -4.76 -13.24 6.12
C ARG A 118 -3.28 -13.41 5.79
N ASP A 119 -2.83 -12.76 4.72
CA ASP A 119 -1.49 -13.02 4.17
C ASP A 119 -0.42 -12.09 4.74
N LEU A 120 -0.80 -10.93 5.27
CA LEU A 120 0.16 -9.97 5.80
C LEU A 120 0.00 -9.70 7.30
N VAL A 121 -1.18 -9.33 7.76
CA VAL A 121 -1.38 -8.92 9.16
C VAL A 121 -1.25 -10.10 10.13
N GLU A 122 -1.95 -11.20 9.86
CA GLU A 122 -1.91 -12.38 10.72
C GLU A 122 -0.52 -13.02 10.78
N ARG A 123 0.29 -12.81 9.75
CA ARG A 123 1.68 -13.30 9.71
C ARG A 123 2.67 -12.35 10.39
N GLY A 124 2.20 -11.23 10.92
CA GLY A 124 3.06 -10.23 11.56
C GLY A 124 3.91 -9.41 10.59
N LEU A 125 3.54 -9.37 9.32
CA LEU A 125 4.30 -8.67 8.27
C LEU A 125 3.80 -7.24 8.05
N ALA A 126 2.58 -6.92 8.50
CA ALA A 126 1.97 -5.61 8.36
C ALA A 126 1.03 -5.33 9.54
N LEU A 127 0.66 -4.06 9.71
CA LEU A 127 -0.41 -3.66 10.62
C LEU A 127 -1.67 -3.35 9.82
N PRO A 128 -2.86 -3.60 10.38
CA PRO A 128 -4.09 -3.19 9.72
C PRO A 128 -4.29 -1.68 9.84
N PRO A 129 -5.12 -1.07 8.95
CA PRO A 129 -5.31 0.39 8.95
C PRO A 129 -5.79 0.97 10.29
N ASP A 130 -6.63 0.24 11.03
CA ASP A 130 -7.18 0.70 12.30
C ASP A 130 -6.21 0.57 13.49
N ALA A 131 -5.11 -0.14 13.32
CA ALA A 131 -4.05 -0.25 14.34
C ALA A 131 -2.98 0.83 14.19
N ALA A 132 -2.96 1.55 13.08
CA ALA A 132 -1.99 2.62 12.85
C ALA A 132 -2.55 3.95 13.37
N GLU A 133 -1.68 4.74 13.99
CA GLU A 133 -2.04 6.08 14.46
C GLU A 133 -1.85 7.11 13.34
N ALA A 134 -2.89 7.89 13.15
CA ALA A 134 -2.87 8.96 12.16
C ALA A 134 -2.29 10.27 12.74
#